data_8605fcd18e41e857248e5a255a7d1b5d
#
_entry.id   8605fcd18e41e857248e5a255a7d1b5d
#
_cell.length_a   1.000
_cell.length_b   1.000
_cell.length_c   1.000
_cell.angle_alpha   90.00
_cell.angle_beta   90.00
_cell.angle_gamma   90.00
#
_symmetry.space_group_name_H-M   'P 1'
#
loop_
_entity.id
_entity.type
_entity.pdbx_description
1 polymer ?
#
loop_
_entity_poly.entity_id
_entity_poly.type
_entity_poly.pdbx_seq_one_letter_code
_entity_poly.pdbx_strand_id
1 'polypeptide(L)'
;TEGTAIRYVPQPRRRSLIEMFAAVDLRLVASGHVHQRRDFTFGHTRHVWAPSAGFIIPDRMQEVIGVKECGLVEYRFQLDSFEVRHVRAPGQIDIDMDELLKAKSKS
;
A
#
# COMPACT_ATOMS: atom_id res chain seq x y z
N THR A 1 -17.93 -7.29 -1.06
CA THR A 1 -17.32 -8.47 -1.64
C THR A 1 -16.23 -9.04 -0.74
N GLU A 2 -15.94 -10.33 -0.86
CA GLU A 2 -14.91 -10.98 -0.07
C GLU A 2 -13.53 -10.37 -0.30
N GLY A 3 -13.20 -10.04 -1.53
CA GLY A 3 -11.93 -9.41 -1.86
C GLY A 3 -11.76 -8.05 -1.20
N THR A 4 -12.84 -7.30 -1.06
CA THR A 4 -12.82 -6.02 -0.36
C THR A 4 -12.65 -6.23 1.15
N ALA A 5 -13.32 -7.23 1.72
CA ALA A 5 -13.22 -7.54 3.15
C ALA A 5 -11.81 -7.97 3.56
N ILE A 6 -11.06 -8.60 2.67
CA ILE A 6 -9.67 -9.01 2.95
C ILE A 6 -8.72 -7.81 2.96
N ARG A 7 -8.99 -6.78 2.14
CA ARG A 7 -8.09 -5.64 1.98
C ARG A 7 -8.29 -4.53 3.00
N TYR A 8 -9.48 -4.42 3.54
CA TYR A 8 -9.83 -3.31 4.42
C TYR A 8 -10.14 -3.79 5.83
N VAL A 9 -9.89 -2.91 6.79
CA VAL A 9 -10.27 -3.17 8.17
C VAL A 9 -11.79 -3.28 8.23
N PRO A 10 -12.34 -4.40 8.78
CA PRO A 10 -13.79 -4.59 8.83
C PRO A 10 -14.50 -3.59 9.73
N GLN A 11 -15.75 -3.25 9.39
CA GLN A 11 -16.64 -2.61 10.32
C GLN A 11 -16.99 -3.63 11.43
N PRO A 12 -17.14 -3.28 12.69
CA PRO A 12 -17.09 -1.96 13.33
C PRO A 12 -15.69 -1.50 13.76
N ARG A 13 -14.65 -2.33 13.59
CA ARG A 13 -13.27 -1.96 13.97
C ARG A 13 -12.80 -0.71 13.28
N ARG A 14 -13.15 -0.55 12.01
CA ARG A 14 -12.81 0.65 11.25
C ARG A 14 -13.45 1.90 11.86
N ARG A 15 -14.69 1.80 12.32
CA ARG A 15 -15.39 2.91 12.99
C ARG A 15 -14.68 3.29 14.28
N SER A 16 -14.26 2.31 15.07
CA SER A 16 -13.51 2.55 16.31
C SER A 16 -12.19 3.26 16.04
N LEU A 17 -11.47 2.88 14.99
CA LEU A 17 -10.24 3.53 14.58
C LEU A 17 -10.48 4.98 14.15
N ILE A 18 -11.52 5.23 13.36
CA ILE A 18 -11.87 6.57 12.92
C ILE A 18 -12.18 7.47 14.11
N GLU A 19 -12.92 6.96 15.10
CA GLU A 19 -13.23 7.69 16.33
C GLU A 19 -11.97 8.02 17.13
N MET A 20 -11.05 7.06 17.25
CA MET A 20 -9.76 7.29 17.91
C MET A 20 -8.94 8.35 17.17
N PHE A 21 -8.90 8.27 15.83
CA PHE A 21 -8.13 9.20 15.01
C PHE A 21 -8.70 10.63 15.07
N ALA A 22 -10.01 10.76 15.22
CA ALA A 22 -10.65 12.06 15.35
C ALA A 22 -10.27 12.79 16.65
N ALA A 23 -9.82 12.06 17.66
CA ALA A 23 -9.41 12.63 18.95
C ALA A 23 -7.96 13.12 18.95
N VAL A 24 -7.18 12.88 17.90
CA VAL A 24 -5.76 13.25 17.80
C VAL A 24 -5.49 13.94 16.46
N ASP A 25 -4.35 14.63 16.38
CA ASP A 25 -3.88 15.25 15.14
C ASP A 25 -3.15 14.19 14.29
N LEU A 26 -3.91 13.38 13.59
CA LEU A 26 -3.37 12.32 12.74
C LEU A 26 -2.98 12.89 11.39
N ARG A 27 -1.71 12.84 11.05
CA ARG A 27 -1.17 13.40 9.81
C ARG A 27 -0.77 12.37 8.77
N LEU A 28 -0.47 11.15 9.19
CA LEU A 28 0.00 10.10 8.29
C LEU A 28 -0.55 8.74 8.69
N VAL A 29 -1.10 8.04 7.70
CA VAL A 29 -1.43 6.62 7.80
C VAL A 29 -0.65 5.90 6.72
N ALA A 30 0.24 5.01 7.13
CA ALA A 30 1.03 4.19 6.24
C ALA A 30 0.50 2.77 6.25
N SER A 31 0.33 2.17 5.08
CA SER A 31 -0.18 0.82 4.97
C SER A 31 0.43 0.07 3.79
N GLY A 32 0.29 -1.25 3.82
CA GLY A 32 0.78 -2.15 2.78
C GLY A 32 -0.24 -3.23 2.47
N HIS A 33 0.24 -4.43 2.16
CA HIS A 33 -0.56 -5.63 1.93
C HIS A 33 -1.22 -5.73 0.55
N VAL A 34 -1.78 -4.66 0.02
CA VAL A 34 -2.50 -4.71 -1.27
C VAL A 34 -1.58 -4.75 -2.49
N HIS A 35 -0.27 -4.57 -2.29
CA HIS A 35 0.75 -4.61 -3.35
C HIS A 35 0.53 -3.57 -4.45
N GLN A 36 -0.05 -2.44 -4.09
CA GLN A 36 -0.24 -1.32 -4.99
C GLN A 36 0.20 -0.03 -4.31
N ARG A 37 0.85 0.84 -5.07
CA ARG A 37 1.26 2.16 -4.59
C ARG A 37 0.10 3.13 -4.71
N ARG A 38 -0.19 3.84 -3.65
CA ARG A 38 -1.18 4.91 -3.64
C ARG A 38 -0.80 5.97 -2.62
N ASP A 39 -1.06 7.22 -2.95
CA ASP A 39 -0.74 8.34 -2.08
C ASP A 39 -1.85 9.38 -2.24
N PHE A 40 -2.61 9.64 -1.18
CA PHE A 40 -3.71 10.59 -1.23
C PHE A 40 -3.89 11.24 0.13
N THR A 41 -4.56 12.39 0.13
CA THR A 41 -4.87 13.13 1.36
C THR A 41 -6.37 13.20 1.55
N PHE A 42 -6.81 12.91 2.77
CA PHE A 42 -8.20 13.08 3.18
C PHE A 42 -8.21 13.96 4.43
N GLY A 43 -8.87 15.14 4.31
CA GLY A 43 -8.75 16.16 5.35
C GLY A 43 -7.30 16.66 5.40
N HIS A 44 -6.67 16.56 6.56
CA HIS A 44 -5.25 16.87 6.75
C HIS A 44 -4.39 15.64 6.99
N THR A 45 -4.97 14.45 6.79
CA THR A 45 -4.28 13.17 6.95
C THR A 45 -3.84 12.64 5.60
N ARG A 46 -2.55 12.37 5.46
CA ARG A 46 -2.00 11.74 4.26
C ARG A 46 -2.02 10.23 4.43
N HIS A 47 -2.52 9.54 3.40
CA HIS A 47 -2.59 8.09 3.36
C HIS A 47 -1.63 7.59 2.30
N VAL A 48 -0.67 6.77 2.68
CA VAL A 48 0.33 6.24 1.78
C VAL A 48 0.27 4.72 1.81
N TRP A 49 0.06 4.13 0.63
CA TRP A 49 0.08 2.68 0.45
C TRP A 49 1.40 2.29 -0.18
N ALA A 50 2.14 1.43 0.49
CA ALA A 50 3.39 0.92 -0.04
C ALA A 50 3.14 -0.24 -1.00
N PRO A 51 3.84 -0.31 -2.13
CA PRO A 51 3.80 -1.48 -2.99
C PRO A 51 4.62 -2.61 -2.37
N SER A 52 4.57 -3.78 -2.99
CA SER A 52 5.48 -4.86 -2.64
C SER A 52 6.84 -4.63 -3.32
N ALA A 53 7.90 -5.01 -2.66
CA ALA A 53 9.24 -5.03 -3.26
C ALA A 53 9.45 -6.28 -4.11
N GLY A 54 8.61 -7.30 -3.97
CA GLY A 54 8.80 -8.61 -4.58
C GLY A 54 8.00 -8.87 -5.85
N PHE A 55 6.71 -8.60 -5.82
CA PHE A 55 5.83 -8.91 -6.97
C PHE A 55 4.56 -8.10 -6.92
N ILE A 56 3.87 -8.05 -8.07
CA ILE A 56 2.53 -7.44 -8.17
C ILE A 56 1.48 -8.54 -8.33
N ILE A 57 0.23 -8.19 -8.03
CA ILE A 57 -0.90 -9.13 -8.14
C ILE A 57 -1.59 -8.89 -9.48
N PRO A 58 -1.82 -9.96 -10.29
CA PRO A 58 -2.47 -9.78 -11.58
C PRO A 58 -3.86 -9.16 -11.48
N ASP A 59 -4.26 -8.41 -12.49
CA ASP A 59 -5.56 -7.72 -12.49
C ASP A 59 -6.75 -8.66 -12.37
N ARG A 60 -6.62 -9.90 -12.86
CA ARG A 60 -7.67 -10.90 -12.71
C ARG A 60 -7.93 -11.33 -11.27
N MET A 61 -6.95 -11.12 -10.37
CA MET A 61 -7.03 -11.50 -8.97
C MET A 61 -7.32 -10.33 -8.05
N GLN A 62 -7.07 -9.12 -8.52
CA GLN A 62 -7.21 -7.92 -7.70
C GLN A 62 -7.52 -6.71 -8.57
N GLU A 63 -8.54 -5.95 -8.22
CA GLU A 63 -8.84 -4.71 -8.92
C GLU A 63 -7.70 -3.70 -8.81
N VAL A 64 -7.60 -2.82 -9.81
CA VAL A 64 -6.61 -1.75 -9.81
C VAL A 64 -7.19 -0.54 -9.09
N ILE A 65 -6.65 -0.25 -7.90
CA ILE A 65 -7.05 0.89 -7.07
C ILE A 65 -5.91 1.86 -6.78
N GLY A 66 -4.75 1.55 -7.30
CA GLY A 66 -3.53 2.35 -7.22
C GLY A 66 -2.62 2.01 -8.39
N VAL A 67 -1.32 2.14 -8.19
CA VAL A 67 -0.32 1.82 -9.20
C VAL A 67 0.31 0.47 -8.87
N LYS A 68 0.22 -0.47 -9.80
CA LYS A 68 0.81 -1.80 -9.65
C LYS A 68 2.25 -1.80 -10.17
N GLU A 69 3.16 -1.53 -9.26
CA GLU A 69 4.61 -1.62 -9.53
C GLU A 69 5.31 -2.09 -8.27
N CYS A 70 6.49 -2.68 -8.42
CA CYS A 70 7.32 -3.04 -7.29
C CYS A 70 8.13 -1.83 -6.84
N GLY A 71 8.36 -1.70 -5.56
CA GLY A 71 9.13 -0.58 -5.03
C GLY A 71 9.09 -0.49 -3.52
N LEU A 72 9.60 0.60 -3.01
CA LEU A 72 9.70 0.90 -1.60
C LEU A 72 9.17 2.30 -1.34
N VAL A 73 8.80 2.55 -0.09
CA VAL A 73 8.45 3.90 0.36
C VAL A 73 9.42 4.30 1.45
N GLU A 74 10.07 5.44 1.26
CA GLU A 74 10.95 6.04 2.25
C GLU A 74 10.20 7.15 2.96
N TYR A 75 10.20 7.13 4.27
CA TYR A 75 9.64 8.17 5.11
C TYR A 75 10.76 8.88 5.84
N ARG A 76 10.79 10.21 5.77
CA ARG A 76 11.74 11.01 6.50
C ARG A 76 10.99 11.92 7.45
N PHE A 77 11.13 11.68 8.75
CA PHE A 77 10.43 12.44 9.78
C PHE A 77 11.31 13.58 10.30
N GLN A 78 10.70 14.75 10.42
CA GLN A 78 11.29 15.92 11.06
C GLN A 78 10.41 16.32 12.24
N LEU A 79 10.82 17.33 13.01
CA LEU A 79 10.10 17.70 14.22
C LEU A 79 8.62 18.02 13.97
N ASP A 80 8.32 18.81 12.93
CA ASP A 80 6.97 19.28 12.61
C ASP A 80 6.44 18.79 11.27
N SER A 81 7.18 17.95 10.58
CA SER A 81 6.81 17.54 9.23
C SER A 81 7.35 16.15 8.88
N PHE A 82 6.96 15.66 7.71
CA PHE A 82 7.53 14.44 7.16
C PHE A 82 7.56 14.52 5.63
N GLU A 83 8.47 13.76 5.04
CA GLU A 83 8.58 13.61 3.60
C GLU A 83 8.31 12.16 3.24
N VAL A 84 7.67 11.94 2.09
CA VAL A 84 7.39 10.62 1.55
C VAL A 84 8.00 10.52 0.17
N ARG A 85 8.78 9.49 -0.07
CA ARG A 85 9.39 9.24 -1.37
C ARG A 85 9.16 7.80 -1.80
N HIS A 86 8.63 7.63 -3.00
CA HIS A 86 8.48 6.31 -3.62
C HIS A 86 9.77 6.00 -4.37
N VAL A 87 10.41 4.88 -4.01
CA VAL A 87 11.75 4.53 -4.50
C VAL A 87 11.70 3.20 -5.23
N ARG A 88 12.34 3.14 -6.39
CA ARG A 88 12.56 1.90 -7.11
C ARG A 88 14.05 1.65 -7.20
N ALA A 89 14.48 0.44 -6.83
CA ALA A 89 15.87 0.06 -6.92
C ALA A 89 16.33 -0.01 -8.38
N PRO A 90 17.60 0.31 -8.68
CA PRO A 90 18.12 0.09 -10.03
C PRO A 90 17.92 -1.37 -10.44
N GLY A 91 17.39 -1.58 -11.66
CA GLY A 91 17.11 -2.92 -12.15
C GLY A 91 15.84 -3.56 -11.61
N GLN A 92 15.06 -2.85 -10.81
CA GLN A 92 13.78 -3.35 -10.31
C GLN A 92 12.82 -3.65 -11.46
N ILE A 93 12.20 -4.84 -11.45
CA ILE A 93 11.21 -5.26 -12.44
C ILE A 93 9.85 -5.44 -11.78
N ASP A 94 8.80 -5.23 -12.56
CA ASP A 94 7.42 -5.44 -12.11
C ASP A 94 6.97 -6.82 -12.54
N ILE A 95 7.31 -7.82 -11.74
CA ILE A 95 6.91 -9.20 -12.00
C ILE A 95 5.62 -9.49 -11.26
N ASP A 96 4.62 -10.05 -11.94
CA ASP A 96 3.40 -10.45 -11.28
C ASP A 96 3.53 -11.85 -10.66
N MET A 97 2.55 -12.19 -9.81
CA MET A 97 2.58 -13.46 -9.07
C MET A 97 2.58 -14.67 -10.01
N ASP A 98 1.87 -14.61 -11.14
CA ASP A 98 1.83 -15.71 -12.10
C ASP A 98 3.20 -15.93 -12.76
N GLU A 99 3.87 -14.85 -13.14
CA GLU A 99 5.21 -14.92 -13.73
C GLU A 99 6.22 -15.48 -12.73
N LEU A 100 6.11 -15.06 -11.47
CA LEU A 100 6.98 -15.53 -10.39
C LEU A 100 6.80 -17.03 -10.15
N LEU A 101 5.57 -17.52 -10.13
CA LEU A 101 5.28 -18.94 -9.94
C LEU A 101 5.76 -19.78 -11.11
N LYS A 102 5.65 -19.28 -12.35
CA LYS A 102 6.20 -19.96 -13.53
C LYS A 102 7.71 -20.07 -13.45
N ALA A 103 8.38 -19.00 -13.03
CA ALA A 103 9.85 -19.02 -12.87
C ALA A 103 10.28 -20.06 -11.84
N LYS A 104 9.56 -20.21 -10.72
CA LYS A 104 9.85 -21.22 -9.70
C LYS A 104 9.62 -22.65 -10.20
N SER A 105 8.58 -22.87 -11.01
CA SER A 105 8.27 -24.22 -11.50
C SER A 105 9.27 -24.71 -12.54
N LYS A 106 10.03 -23.82 -13.17
CA LYS A 106 11.05 -24.16 -14.16
C LYS A 106 12.44 -24.39 -13.55
N SER A 107 12.60 -24.03 -12.31
CA SER A 107 13.86 -24.24 -11.58
C SER A 107 13.78 -25.50 -10.72
#